data_c39b0feeaa429aaf9291c11d652d5eae
#
_entry.id   c39b0feeaa429aaf9291c11d652d5eae
#
_cell.length_a   1.000
_cell.length_b   1.000
_cell.length_c   1.000
_cell.angle_alpha   90.00
_cell.angle_beta   90.00
_cell.angle_gamma   90.00
#
_symmetry.space_group_name_H-M   'P 1'
#
loop_
_entity.id
_entity.type
_entity.pdbx_description
1 polymer ?
#
loop_
_entity_poly.entity_id
_entity_poly.type
_entity_poly.pdbx_seq_one_letter_code
_entity_poly.pdbx_strand_id
1 'polypeptide(L)'
;MDPRYGNRMRALIFGTYDSSVHPRIGIVAEGLRDHGFDVTECNEPLGLNTAARVRLLAQPWRLPVLLGRLAVLWAKLAWRASRTPAPDVIVVGYLGHFDVHLARLLFRRTPIVLDHMVSASGTGQDRGLDGGPRKALLRIIDAGALRNADVVMVDTQEHLESLPERYQGRAVVVPVGAPSDWFRAAAPADGVSSKGTADGPLRVVFYGLFTPLQGTPVIGEALGMLSSDDANIEVTMIGTGQDYEVARAAAAKGNGNGDSNSRVHWIDWVPPDELPALVGGHDVCLGIFGTGDKARRVVPNKVYQGAAVGCAIVTSDTPPQRRVLGDAAVLVPPGDAKSLADALRELAANPGEYKRRARDLAEQSFTPRNVAAPLVAALTASLDK
;
A
#
# COMPACT_ATOMS: atom_id res chain seq x y z
N MET A 1 6.73 -27.89 -11.21
CA MET A 1 8.01 -28.25 -10.57
C MET A 1 8.90 -28.82 -11.65
N ASP A 2 9.95 -28.14 -12.05
CA ASP A 2 10.93 -28.65 -13.00
C ASP A 2 11.86 -29.65 -12.26
N PRO A 3 11.98 -30.90 -12.73
CA PRO A 3 12.80 -31.92 -12.06
C PRO A 3 14.31 -31.60 -12.05
N ARG A 4 14.75 -30.52 -12.71
CA ARG A 4 16.16 -30.11 -12.78
C ARG A 4 16.67 -29.39 -11.52
N TYR A 5 15.78 -28.96 -10.61
CA TYR A 5 16.14 -28.27 -9.38
C TYR A 5 15.67 -29.05 -8.16
N GLY A 6 16.46 -30.05 -7.77
CA GLY A 6 16.29 -30.80 -6.50
C GLY A 6 16.50 -29.92 -5.25
N ASN A 7 16.81 -28.64 -5.41
CA ASN A 7 16.99 -27.67 -4.33
C ASN A 7 16.03 -26.50 -4.53
N ARG A 8 15.38 -26.04 -3.46
CA ARG A 8 14.50 -24.85 -3.47
C ARG A 8 15.32 -23.63 -3.88
N MET A 9 14.77 -22.77 -4.77
CA MET A 9 15.41 -21.50 -5.11
C MET A 9 15.49 -20.59 -3.87
N ARG A 10 16.65 -20.00 -3.63
CA ARG A 10 16.92 -19.14 -2.48
C ARG A 10 16.71 -17.68 -2.86
N ALA A 11 15.78 -17.02 -2.21
CA ALA A 11 15.51 -15.60 -2.37
C ALA A 11 16.03 -14.84 -1.14
N LEU A 12 16.83 -13.81 -1.36
CA LEU A 12 17.30 -12.89 -0.33
C LEU A 12 16.52 -11.59 -0.41
N ILE A 13 15.71 -11.30 0.60
CA ILE A 13 15.08 -9.98 0.76
C ILE A 13 16.11 -9.06 1.41
N PHE A 14 16.46 -7.96 0.74
CA PHE A 14 17.63 -7.16 1.10
C PHE A 14 17.30 -5.68 1.18
N GLY A 15 17.78 -4.98 2.23
CA GLY A 15 17.73 -3.51 2.27
C GLY A 15 17.55 -2.89 3.65
N THR A 16 17.29 -1.58 3.62
CA THR A 16 17.08 -0.75 4.82
C THR A 16 15.60 -0.33 4.99
N TYR A 17 14.68 -1.12 4.45
CA TYR A 17 13.23 -0.89 4.54
C TYR A 17 12.70 -1.14 5.97
N ASP A 18 11.49 -0.65 6.21
CA ASP A 18 10.76 -0.88 7.46
C ASP A 18 9.45 -1.62 7.13
N SER A 19 9.41 -2.91 7.43
CA SER A 19 8.27 -3.78 7.14
C SER A 19 7.04 -3.48 8.02
N SER A 20 7.25 -2.87 9.18
CA SER A 20 6.14 -2.48 10.08
C SER A 20 5.33 -1.31 9.51
N VAL A 21 5.96 -0.46 8.69
CA VAL A 21 5.32 0.69 8.05
C VAL A 21 4.87 0.38 6.62
N HIS A 22 5.59 -0.52 5.93
CA HIS A 22 5.37 -0.86 4.53
C HIS A 22 5.24 -2.37 4.36
N PRO A 23 4.02 -2.94 4.46
CA PRO A 23 3.81 -4.40 4.49
C PRO A 23 4.14 -5.10 3.15
N ARG A 24 4.21 -4.37 2.03
CA ARG A 24 4.36 -4.91 0.69
C ARG A 24 5.50 -5.93 0.56
N ILE A 25 6.68 -5.60 1.07
CA ILE A 25 7.83 -6.50 0.95
C ILE A 25 7.64 -7.79 1.75
N GLY A 26 6.95 -7.69 2.90
CA GLY A 26 6.56 -8.87 3.69
C GLY A 26 5.58 -9.77 2.92
N ILE A 27 4.60 -9.17 2.23
CA ILE A 27 3.64 -9.90 1.39
C ILE A 27 4.35 -10.61 0.24
N VAL A 28 5.29 -9.96 -0.43
CA VAL A 28 6.10 -10.57 -1.50
C VAL A 28 6.96 -11.71 -0.95
N ALA A 29 7.60 -11.53 0.21
CA ALA A 29 8.40 -12.55 0.86
C ALA A 29 7.57 -13.78 1.24
N GLU A 30 6.37 -13.56 1.79
CA GLU A 30 5.42 -14.62 2.12
C GLU A 30 4.97 -15.35 0.83
N GLY A 31 4.58 -14.61 -0.20
CA GLY A 31 4.17 -15.20 -1.47
C GLY A 31 5.28 -16.00 -2.17
N LEU A 32 6.54 -15.57 -2.09
CA LEU A 32 7.67 -16.35 -2.58
C LEU A 32 7.81 -17.66 -1.81
N ARG A 33 7.64 -17.66 -0.47
CA ARG A 33 7.62 -18.90 0.34
C ARG A 33 6.50 -19.84 -0.10
N ASP A 34 5.30 -19.31 -0.36
CA ASP A 34 4.14 -20.07 -0.84
C ASP A 34 4.36 -20.67 -2.24
N HIS A 35 5.26 -20.10 -3.03
CA HIS A 35 5.73 -20.63 -4.31
C HIS A 35 6.93 -21.57 -4.17
N GLY A 36 7.37 -21.89 -2.95
CA GLY A 36 8.40 -22.86 -2.68
C GLY A 36 9.82 -22.31 -2.66
N PHE A 37 10.01 -20.99 -2.63
CA PHE A 37 11.32 -20.38 -2.42
C PHE A 37 11.75 -20.52 -0.95
N ASP A 38 13.06 -20.71 -0.75
CA ASP A 38 13.69 -20.53 0.56
C ASP A 38 14.04 -19.05 0.73
N VAL A 39 13.24 -18.33 1.54
CA VAL A 39 13.33 -16.87 1.67
C VAL A 39 14.03 -16.50 2.96
N THR A 40 15.18 -15.86 2.82
CA THR A 40 15.96 -15.27 3.91
C THR A 40 15.84 -13.76 3.87
N GLU A 41 15.76 -13.10 5.03
CA GLU A 41 15.73 -11.64 5.15
C GLU A 41 17.05 -11.10 5.70
N CYS A 42 17.67 -10.19 4.95
CA CYS A 42 18.83 -9.40 5.36
C CYS A 42 18.39 -7.92 5.38
N ASN A 43 17.84 -7.47 6.51
CA ASN A 43 17.24 -6.15 6.66
C ASN A 43 17.78 -5.44 7.89
N GLU A 44 18.14 -4.14 7.75
CA GLU A 44 18.58 -3.22 8.80
C GLU A 44 17.81 -1.91 8.65
N PRO A 45 16.67 -1.72 9.32
CA PRO A 45 15.81 -0.57 9.11
C PRO A 45 16.52 0.77 9.33
N LEU A 46 16.41 1.69 8.36
CA LEU A 46 17.00 3.04 8.45
C LEU A 46 16.37 3.85 9.60
N GLY A 47 15.16 3.48 10.05
CA GLY A 47 14.46 4.12 11.16
C GLY A 47 14.08 5.57 10.89
N LEU A 48 13.89 5.93 9.62
CA LEU A 48 13.41 7.24 9.20
C LEU A 48 11.99 7.10 8.65
N ASN A 49 11.04 7.70 9.32
CA ASN A 49 9.70 7.84 8.79
C ASN A 49 9.67 8.82 7.60
N THR A 50 8.60 8.79 6.81
CA THR A 50 8.44 9.62 5.62
C THR A 50 8.63 11.11 5.93
N ALA A 51 8.15 11.61 7.07
CA ALA A 51 8.30 13.01 7.48
C ALA A 51 9.77 13.37 7.78
N ALA A 52 10.55 12.47 8.39
CA ALA A 52 11.96 12.68 8.63
C ALA A 52 12.78 12.70 7.33
N ARG A 53 12.45 11.82 6.37
CA ARG A 53 13.09 11.80 5.04
C ARG A 53 12.86 13.11 4.29
N VAL A 54 11.66 13.67 4.37
CA VAL A 54 11.32 14.96 3.76
C VAL A 54 12.08 16.10 4.40
N ARG A 55 12.16 16.13 5.74
CA ARG A 55 12.94 17.13 6.47
C ARG A 55 14.43 17.09 6.09
N LEU A 56 14.97 15.91 5.84
CA LEU A 56 16.35 15.76 5.37
C LEU A 56 16.56 16.36 3.97
N LEU A 57 15.62 16.19 3.05
CA LEU A 57 15.67 16.84 1.74
C LEU A 57 15.57 18.37 1.82
N ALA A 58 14.86 18.89 2.82
CA ALA A 58 14.76 20.32 3.08
C ALA A 58 15.99 20.89 3.83
N GLN A 59 16.81 20.03 4.45
CA GLN A 59 17.96 20.41 5.29
C GLN A 59 19.25 19.73 4.83
N PRO A 60 19.87 20.18 3.72
CA PRO A 60 21.01 19.51 3.09
C PRO A 60 22.23 19.33 3.99
N TRP A 61 22.39 20.16 5.03
CA TRP A 61 23.46 20.00 6.04
C TRP A 61 23.35 18.74 6.90
N ARG A 62 22.21 18.06 6.90
CA ARG A 62 21.99 16.76 7.56
C ARG A 62 22.35 15.55 6.69
N LEU A 63 22.59 15.76 5.40
CA LEU A 63 22.99 14.69 4.47
C LEU A 63 24.22 13.91 4.94
N PRO A 64 25.30 14.53 5.47
CA PRO A 64 26.47 13.78 5.96
C PRO A 64 26.10 12.80 7.09
N VAL A 65 25.22 13.19 8.00
CA VAL A 65 24.76 12.31 9.10
C VAL A 65 23.95 11.14 8.55
N LEU A 66 23.07 11.39 7.56
CA LEU A 66 22.32 10.33 6.89
C LEU A 66 23.24 9.36 6.15
N LEU A 67 24.21 9.87 5.41
CA LEU A 67 25.18 9.05 4.67
C LEU A 67 26.06 8.23 5.63
N GLY A 68 26.49 8.81 6.75
CA GLY A 68 27.23 8.10 7.79
C GLY A 68 26.39 6.96 8.41
N ARG A 69 25.11 7.23 8.72
CA ARG A 69 24.18 6.19 9.22
C ARG A 69 23.95 5.09 8.19
N LEU A 70 23.73 5.46 6.93
CA LEU A 70 23.56 4.51 5.83
C LEU A 70 24.81 3.65 5.65
N ALA A 71 26.01 4.23 5.71
CA ALA A 71 27.26 3.49 5.61
C ALA A 71 27.41 2.44 6.74
N VAL A 72 27.05 2.78 7.97
CA VAL A 72 27.03 1.81 9.09
C VAL A 72 26.04 0.68 8.85
N LEU A 73 24.81 1.00 8.40
CA LEU A 73 23.82 -0.01 8.08
C LEU A 73 24.25 -0.90 6.91
N TRP A 74 24.87 -0.32 5.88
CA TRP A 74 25.42 -1.06 4.75
C TRP A 74 26.57 -1.99 5.15
N ALA A 75 27.43 -1.57 6.09
CA ALA A 75 28.47 -2.45 6.63
C ALA A 75 27.85 -3.65 7.37
N LYS A 76 26.78 -3.43 8.16
CA LYS A 76 26.03 -4.51 8.82
C LYS A 76 25.36 -5.43 7.79
N LEU A 77 24.67 -4.87 6.79
CA LEU A 77 24.04 -5.65 5.71
C LEU A 77 25.09 -6.51 4.97
N ALA A 78 26.23 -5.93 4.60
CA ALA A 78 27.31 -6.65 3.93
C ALA A 78 27.87 -7.80 4.78
N TRP A 79 28.06 -7.55 6.09
CA TRP A 79 28.52 -8.57 7.04
C TRP A 79 27.49 -9.70 7.21
N ARG A 80 26.19 -9.39 7.32
CA ARG A 80 25.11 -10.41 7.38
C ARG A 80 25.03 -11.17 6.06
N ALA A 81 25.03 -10.47 4.93
CA ALA A 81 24.97 -11.08 3.61
C ALA A 81 26.13 -12.04 3.35
N SER A 82 27.36 -11.73 3.83
CA SER A 82 28.52 -12.63 3.70
C SER A 82 28.38 -13.94 4.48
N ARG A 83 27.42 -14.03 5.42
CA ARG A 83 27.12 -15.22 6.23
C ARG A 83 25.87 -15.96 5.74
N THR A 84 25.16 -15.42 4.79
CA THR A 84 23.96 -16.02 4.21
C THR A 84 24.39 -16.93 3.04
N PRO A 85 23.76 -18.10 2.85
CA PRO A 85 23.98 -18.93 1.68
C PRO A 85 23.78 -18.12 0.40
N ALA A 86 24.57 -18.40 -0.65
CA ALA A 86 24.47 -17.66 -1.90
C ALA A 86 23.04 -17.66 -2.44
N PRO A 87 22.39 -16.51 -2.63
CA PRO A 87 21.02 -16.45 -3.12
C PRO A 87 20.97 -16.67 -4.65
N ASP A 88 19.86 -17.24 -5.11
CA ASP A 88 19.58 -17.39 -6.54
C ASP A 88 18.87 -16.14 -7.10
N VAL A 89 18.23 -15.35 -6.23
CA VAL A 89 17.62 -14.05 -6.54
C VAL A 89 17.67 -13.12 -5.32
N ILE A 90 17.80 -11.81 -5.57
CA ILE A 90 17.75 -10.78 -4.54
C ILE A 90 16.56 -9.87 -4.80
N VAL A 91 15.75 -9.62 -3.78
CA VAL A 91 14.65 -8.65 -3.83
C VAL A 91 15.01 -7.47 -2.95
N VAL A 92 15.26 -6.32 -3.55
CA VAL A 92 15.54 -5.07 -2.85
C VAL A 92 14.23 -4.38 -2.51
N GLY A 93 14.01 -4.18 -1.20
CA GLY A 93 12.74 -3.72 -0.65
C GLY A 93 12.44 -2.26 -0.92
N TYR A 94 11.29 -1.84 -0.44
CA TYR A 94 10.73 -0.49 -0.60
C TYR A 94 11.72 0.63 -0.31
N LEU A 95 11.76 1.64 -1.19
CA LEU A 95 12.72 2.75 -1.16
C LEU A 95 14.20 2.34 -1.28
N GLY A 96 14.46 1.15 -1.81
CA GLY A 96 15.81 0.60 -2.00
C GLY A 96 16.66 1.25 -3.09
N HIS A 97 16.40 2.53 -3.45
CA HIS A 97 17.14 3.25 -4.49
C HIS A 97 18.65 3.30 -4.26
N PHE A 98 19.08 3.31 -3.00
CA PHE A 98 20.48 3.23 -2.62
C PHE A 98 20.94 1.79 -2.39
N ASP A 99 20.10 0.98 -1.74
CA ASP A 99 20.45 -0.38 -1.35
C ASP A 99 20.69 -1.30 -2.55
N VAL A 100 20.04 -1.03 -3.69
CA VAL A 100 20.27 -1.77 -4.94
C VAL A 100 21.72 -1.67 -5.45
N HIS A 101 22.39 -0.55 -5.17
CA HIS A 101 23.82 -0.39 -5.53
C HIS A 101 24.70 -1.28 -4.66
N LEU A 102 24.39 -1.35 -3.34
CA LEU A 102 25.10 -2.27 -2.45
C LEU A 102 24.81 -3.72 -2.83
N ALA A 103 23.55 -4.07 -3.11
CA ALA A 103 23.19 -5.41 -3.57
C ALA A 103 23.97 -5.80 -4.83
N ARG A 104 24.05 -4.90 -5.84
CA ARG A 104 24.81 -5.15 -7.08
C ARG A 104 26.32 -5.27 -6.82
N LEU A 105 26.86 -4.52 -5.88
CA LEU A 105 28.28 -4.62 -5.51
C LEU A 105 28.62 -5.97 -4.87
N LEU A 106 27.77 -6.45 -3.95
CA LEU A 106 27.96 -7.70 -3.21
C LEU A 106 27.66 -8.93 -4.08
N PHE A 107 26.64 -8.85 -4.95
CA PHE A 107 26.08 -9.97 -5.71
C PHE A 107 26.07 -9.66 -7.21
N ARG A 108 27.26 -9.62 -7.81
CA ARG A 108 27.46 -9.13 -9.19
C ARG A 108 26.75 -9.98 -10.25
N ARG A 109 26.51 -11.26 -9.99
CA ARG A 109 25.97 -12.23 -10.97
C ARG A 109 24.55 -12.69 -10.61
N THR A 110 24.08 -12.38 -9.41
CA THR A 110 22.73 -12.78 -8.97
C THR A 110 21.70 -11.80 -9.51
N PRO A 111 20.58 -12.25 -10.10
CA PRO A 111 19.50 -11.40 -10.52
C PRO A 111 18.94 -10.56 -9.37
N ILE A 112 18.72 -9.26 -9.62
CA ILE A 112 18.21 -8.31 -8.64
C ILE A 112 16.85 -7.82 -9.09
N VAL A 113 15.85 -8.00 -8.24
CA VAL A 113 14.52 -7.39 -8.30
C VAL A 113 14.54 -6.10 -7.48
N LEU A 114 14.13 -4.99 -8.05
CA LEU A 114 13.95 -3.73 -7.33
C LEU A 114 12.46 -3.42 -7.15
N ASP A 115 12.00 -3.28 -5.91
CA ASP A 115 10.66 -2.75 -5.61
C ASP A 115 10.64 -1.23 -5.84
N HIS A 116 10.12 -0.84 -7.01
CA HIS A 116 10.07 0.55 -7.49
C HIS A 116 8.63 1.09 -7.50
N MET A 117 7.93 0.95 -6.37
CA MET A 117 6.56 1.43 -6.20
C MET A 117 6.47 2.96 -6.23
N VAL A 118 7.52 3.65 -5.79
CA VAL A 118 7.57 5.12 -5.72
C VAL A 118 8.88 5.61 -6.29
N SER A 119 8.83 6.42 -7.37
CA SER A 119 10.01 7.09 -7.87
C SER A 119 10.41 8.26 -6.95
N ALA A 120 11.70 8.49 -6.77
CA ALA A 120 12.20 9.64 -6.02
C ALA A 120 11.77 10.95 -6.67
N SER A 121 11.76 11.02 -8.01
CA SER A 121 11.32 12.18 -8.79
C SER A 121 9.82 12.42 -8.69
N GLY A 122 8.96 11.39 -8.67
CA GLY A 122 7.52 11.51 -8.47
C GLY A 122 7.15 12.01 -7.07
N THR A 123 7.86 11.53 -6.04
CA THR A 123 7.67 12.02 -4.67
C THR A 123 8.08 13.50 -4.52
N GLY A 124 9.10 13.94 -5.25
CA GLY A 124 9.50 15.34 -5.29
C GLY A 124 8.41 16.22 -5.91
N GLN A 125 7.79 15.75 -7.00
CA GLN A 125 6.72 16.46 -7.71
C GLN A 125 5.49 16.67 -6.83
N ASP A 126 5.01 15.62 -6.14
CA ASP A 126 3.88 15.69 -5.20
C ASP A 126 4.06 16.73 -4.07
N ARG A 127 5.28 17.20 -3.86
CA ARG A 127 5.66 18.13 -2.78
C ARG A 127 6.15 19.49 -3.28
N GLY A 128 5.85 19.84 -4.53
CA GLY A 128 6.21 21.14 -5.12
C GLY A 128 7.71 21.30 -5.41
N LEU A 129 8.46 20.21 -5.51
CA LEU A 129 9.88 20.21 -5.90
C LEU A 129 10.04 20.08 -7.44
N ASP A 130 9.18 20.78 -8.18
CA ASP A 130 8.99 20.58 -9.62
C ASP A 130 10.07 21.19 -10.51
N GLY A 131 11.05 21.88 -9.96
CA GLY A 131 12.03 22.64 -10.73
C GLY A 131 13.49 22.46 -10.32
N GLY A 132 14.37 22.77 -11.27
CA GLY A 132 15.79 22.99 -11.05
C GLY A 132 16.64 21.75 -10.78
N PRO A 133 17.85 21.95 -10.20
CA PRO A 133 18.87 20.91 -10.00
C PRO A 133 18.39 19.74 -9.12
N ARG A 134 17.42 19.96 -8.22
CA ARG A 134 16.87 18.93 -7.33
C ARG A 134 16.11 17.85 -8.10
N LYS A 135 15.29 18.24 -9.07
CA LYS A 135 14.57 17.28 -9.94
C LYS A 135 15.55 16.44 -10.78
N ALA A 136 16.60 17.08 -11.28
CA ALA A 136 17.66 16.37 -12.02
C ALA A 136 18.38 15.34 -11.12
N LEU A 137 18.70 15.70 -9.88
CA LEU A 137 19.31 14.78 -8.91
C LEU A 137 18.40 13.58 -8.61
N LEU A 138 17.11 13.80 -8.36
CA LEU A 138 16.16 12.72 -8.09
C LEU A 138 16.03 11.78 -9.29
N ARG A 139 16.02 12.30 -10.52
CA ARG A 139 16.05 11.48 -11.74
C ARG A 139 17.34 10.66 -11.89
N ILE A 140 18.49 11.22 -11.49
CA ILE A 140 19.76 10.48 -11.51
C ILE A 140 19.71 9.32 -10.50
N ILE A 141 19.14 9.54 -9.31
CA ILE A 141 18.96 8.49 -8.30
C ILE A 141 18.06 7.38 -8.84
N ASP A 142 16.89 7.73 -9.41
CA ASP A 142 15.98 6.76 -10.02
C ASP A 142 16.67 5.99 -11.16
N ALA A 143 17.35 6.69 -12.07
CA ALA A 143 18.05 6.06 -13.19
C ALA A 143 19.18 5.14 -12.74
N GLY A 144 19.91 5.52 -11.69
CA GLY A 144 20.95 4.69 -11.07
C GLY A 144 20.38 3.42 -10.47
N ALA A 145 19.27 3.51 -9.74
CA ALA A 145 18.59 2.37 -9.16
C ALA A 145 18.07 1.42 -10.23
N LEU A 146 17.34 1.94 -11.21
CA LEU A 146 16.81 1.16 -12.32
C LEU A 146 17.91 0.46 -13.15
N ARG A 147 19.08 1.07 -13.32
CA ARG A 147 20.20 0.46 -14.05
C ARG A 147 20.75 -0.79 -13.37
N ASN A 148 20.71 -0.82 -12.04
CA ASN A 148 21.26 -1.93 -11.25
C ASN A 148 20.26 -3.08 -11.00
N ALA A 149 18.99 -2.91 -11.40
CA ALA A 149 17.98 -3.94 -11.31
C ALA A 149 17.88 -4.76 -12.60
N ASP A 150 17.73 -6.07 -12.52
CA ASP A 150 17.43 -6.95 -13.66
C ASP A 150 15.93 -7.04 -13.89
N VAL A 151 15.14 -7.03 -12.81
CA VAL A 151 13.67 -6.95 -12.83
C VAL A 151 13.23 -5.75 -12.00
N VAL A 152 12.28 -4.96 -12.53
CA VAL A 152 11.69 -3.82 -11.84
C VAL A 152 10.26 -4.17 -11.44
N MET A 153 9.98 -4.24 -10.15
CA MET A 153 8.66 -4.54 -9.62
C MET A 153 7.92 -3.23 -9.33
N VAL A 154 6.76 -3.04 -9.96
CA VAL A 154 5.85 -1.91 -9.75
C VAL A 154 4.48 -2.42 -9.29
N ASP A 155 3.62 -1.56 -8.74
CA ASP A 155 2.32 -1.97 -8.18
C ASP A 155 1.14 -1.80 -9.14
N THR A 156 1.24 -0.90 -10.13
CA THR A 156 0.18 -0.62 -11.10
C THR A 156 0.72 -0.52 -12.51
N GLN A 157 -0.17 -0.67 -13.49
CA GLN A 157 0.14 -0.48 -14.90
C GLN A 157 0.56 0.97 -15.18
N GLU A 158 -0.05 1.93 -14.50
CA GLU A 158 0.27 3.35 -14.59
C GLU A 158 1.69 3.66 -14.12
N HIS A 159 2.17 2.94 -13.09
CA HIS A 159 3.57 3.04 -12.66
C HIS A 159 4.51 2.38 -13.67
N LEU A 160 4.15 1.25 -14.28
CA LEU A 160 4.93 0.63 -15.34
C LEU A 160 5.09 1.59 -16.54
N GLU A 161 4.00 2.18 -17.00
CA GLU A 161 3.98 3.12 -18.12
C GLU A 161 4.74 4.42 -17.83
N SER A 162 4.85 4.80 -16.54
CA SER A 162 5.65 5.97 -16.12
C SER A 162 7.16 5.73 -16.12
N LEU A 163 7.61 4.48 -16.20
CA LEU A 163 9.02 4.16 -16.32
C LEU A 163 9.57 4.60 -17.69
N PRO A 164 10.85 5.02 -17.77
CA PRO A 164 11.47 5.22 -19.07
C PRO A 164 11.38 3.95 -19.92
N GLU A 165 11.02 4.10 -21.20
CA GLU A 165 10.70 3.01 -22.14
C GLU A 165 11.73 1.85 -22.10
N ARG A 166 13.02 2.17 -22.05
CA ARG A 166 14.12 1.20 -21.96
C ARG A 166 14.05 0.25 -20.75
N TYR A 167 13.25 0.57 -19.73
CA TYR A 167 13.08 -0.26 -18.52
C TYR A 167 11.74 -1.00 -18.48
N GLN A 168 10.75 -0.60 -19.29
CA GLN A 168 9.42 -1.20 -19.30
C GLN A 168 9.46 -2.69 -19.65
N GLY A 169 10.34 -3.09 -20.59
CA GLY A 169 10.47 -4.50 -21.01
C GLY A 169 11.00 -5.46 -19.94
N ARG A 170 11.50 -4.95 -18.80
CA ARG A 170 11.91 -5.75 -17.63
C ARG A 170 11.12 -5.39 -16.36
N ALA A 171 10.05 -4.63 -16.52
CA ALA A 171 9.15 -4.31 -15.42
C ALA A 171 8.02 -5.34 -15.32
N VAL A 172 7.62 -5.65 -14.10
CA VAL A 172 6.52 -6.53 -13.78
C VAL A 172 5.56 -5.83 -12.82
N VAL A 173 4.26 -5.89 -13.14
CA VAL A 173 3.22 -5.39 -12.24
C VAL A 173 2.92 -6.46 -11.20
N VAL A 174 3.22 -6.13 -9.96
CA VAL A 174 2.92 -6.95 -8.77
C VAL A 174 2.04 -6.11 -7.87
N PRO A 175 0.76 -6.41 -7.71
CA PRO A 175 -0.15 -5.65 -6.84
C PRO A 175 0.36 -5.58 -5.40
N VAL A 176 -0.21 -4.69 -4.60
CA VAL A 176 0.20 -4.61 -3.19
C VAL A 176 -0.31 -5.82 -2.41
N GLY A 177 -1.59 -6.17 -2.56
CA GLY A 177 -2.19 -7.28 -1.84
C GLY A 177 -2.45 -7.00 -0.36
N ALA A 178 -2.80 -8.07 0.38
CA ALA A 178 -2.98 -8.03 1.81
C ALA A 178 -2.15 -9.12 2.50
N PRO A 179 -1.58 -8.84 3.71
CA PRO A 179 -0.89 -9.85 4.51
C PRO A 179 -1.85 -10.94 4.99
N SER A 180 -1.36 -12.15 5.24
CA SER A 180 -2.20 -13.30 5.65
C SER A 180 -2.92 -13.11 6.98
N ASP A 181 -2.44 -12.26 7.87
CA ASP A 181 -3.12 -11.91 9.12
C ASP A 181 -4.46 -11.22 8.90
N TRP A 182 -4.60 -10.42 7.84
CA TRP A 182 -5.87 -9.81 7.45
C TRP A 182 -6.90 -10.85 7.00
N PHE A 183 -6.49 -11.87 6.26
CA PHE A 183 -7.38 -12.98 5.89
C PHE A 183 -7.81 -13.82 7.10
N ARG A 184 -6.91 -14.00 8.09
CA ARG A 184 -7.23 -14.71 9.34
C ARG A 184 -8.15 -13.94 10.27
N ALA A 185 -8.09 -12.60 10.22
CA ALA A 185 -8.96 -11.72 11.00
C ALA A 185 -10.39 -11.61 10.44
N ALA A 186 -10.60 -12.08 9.21
CA ALA A 186 -11.92 -12.12 8.60
C ALA A 186 -12.87 -13.03 9.43
N ALA A 187 -14.10 -12.56 9.65
CA ALA A 187 -15.12 -13.41 10.23
C ALA A 187 -15.34 -14.67 9.37
N PRO A 188 -15.58 -15.87 9.98
CA PRO A 188 -15.86 -17.08 9.22
C PRO A 188 -17.01 -16.85 8.23
N ALA A 189 -16.87 -17.35 6.99
CA ALA A 189 -17.88 -17.20 5.95
C ALA A 189 -19.24 -17.83 6.35
N ASP A 190 -19.20 -18.90 7.17
CA ASP A 190 -20.37 -19.63 7.70
C ASP A 190 -20.94 -19.01 8.99
N GLY A 191 -20.17 -18.12 9.60
CA GLY A 191 -20.58 -17.29 10.74
C GLY A 191 -21.09 -15.96 10.24
N VAL A 192 -22.23 -15.92 9.56
CA VAL A 192 -23.10 -14.74 9.56
C VAL A 192 -23.62 -14.56 10.98
N SER A 193 -22.71 -14.35 11.93
CA SER A 193 -22.96 -13.47 13.03
C SER A 193 -22.80 -12.07 12.46
N SER A 194 -23.70 -11.73 11.56
CA SER A 194 -24.20 -10.39 11.46
C SER A 194 -24.67 -10.01 12.87
N LYS A 195 -23.76 -9.48 13.66
CA LYS A 195 -24.12 -8.46 14.64
C LYS A 195 -24.27 -7.10 13.94
N GLY A 196 -24.62 -7.06 12.67
CA GLY A 196 -25.60 -6.19 12.12
C GLY A 196 -26.91 -6.97 12.25
N THR A 197 -27.65 -6.76 13.31
CA THR A 197 -29.10 -6.96 13.28
C THR A 197 -29.58 -6.27 12.00
N ALA A 198 -30.62 -6.81 11.34
CA ALA A 198 -31.26 -6.13 10.20
C ALA A 198 -31.66 -4.67 10.52
N ASP A 199 -31.52 -4.24 11.77
CA ASP A 199 -31.86 -2.94 12.34
C ASP A 199 -30.62 -2.16 12.89
N GLY A 200 -29.37 -2.68 12.80
CA GLY A 200 -28.17 -2.00 13.28
C GLY A 200 -27.62 -0.97 12.29
N PRO A 201 -26.74 -0.02 12.77
CA PRO A 201 -26.11 0.94 11.87
C PRO A 201 -25.12 0.27 10.91
N LEU A 202 -25.01 0.80 9.68
CA LEU A 202 -23.91 0.50 8.77
C LEU A 202 -22.61 1.02 9.39
N ARG A 203 -21.66 0.13 9.67
CA ARG A 203 -20.37 0.50 10.26
C ARG A 203 -19.33 0.71 9.16
N VAL A 204 -18.84 1.94 9.07
CA VAL A 204 -17.88 2.38 8.05
C VAL A 204 -16.55 2.69 8.70
N VAL A 205 -15.45 2.26 8.12
CA VAL A 205 -14.10 2.58 8.62
C VAL A 205 -13.26 3.24 7.55
N PHE A 206 -12.50 4.26 7.96
CA PHE A 206 -11.34 4.80 7.26
C PHE A 206 -10.12 4.73 8.17
N TYR A 207 -8.96 4.33 7.65
CA TYR A 207 -7.71 4.37 8.39
C TYR A 207 -6.52 4.79 7.51
N GLY A 208 -5.61 5.56 8.07
CA GLY A 208 -4.39 6.00 7.41
C GLY A 208 -4.03 7.46 7.68
N LEU A 209 -3.01 7.96 7.00
CA LEU A 209 -2.58 9.35 7.14
C LEU A 209 -3.59 10.30 6.48
N PHE A 210 -3.95 11.39 7.17
CA PHE A 210 -4.81 12.44 6.61
C PHE A 210 -3.98 13.37 5.72
N THR A 211 -3.89 13.02 4.44
CA THR A 211 -3.09 13.73 3.43
C THR A 211 -3.93 13.95 2.16
N PRO A 212 -3.53 14.87 1.26
CA PRO A 212 -4.25 15.14 0.01
C PRO A 212 -4.46 13.88 -0.86
N LEU A 213 -3.52 12.93 -0.84
CA LEU A 213 -3.67 11.63 -1.51
C LEU A 213 -4.93 10.89 -1.03
N GLN A 214 -5.18 10.94 0.27
CA GLN A 214 -6.29 10.20 0.89
C GLN A 214 -7.64 10.85 0.63
N GLY A 215 -7.66 12.19 0.45
CA GLY A 215 -8.87 12.95 0.24
C GLY A 215 -9.81 12.96 1.45
N THR A 216 -9.26 12.96 2.66
CA THR A 216 -10.04 12.94 3.90
C THR A 216 -10.99 14.14 4.07
N PRO A 217 -10.72 15.35 3.54
CA PRO A 217 -11.72 16.41 3.49
C PRO A 217 -13.00 16.03 2.73
N VAL A 218 -12.88 15.27 1.63
CA VAL A 218 -14.03 14.77 0.86
C VAL A 218 -14.85 13.79 1.70
N ILE A 219 -14.18 12.92 2.47
CA ILE A 219 -14.86 12.05 3.44
C ILE A 219 -15.59 12.90 4.47
N GLY A 220 -14.93 13.90 5.05
CA GLY A 220 -15.55 14.81 6.02
C GLY A 220 -16.79 15.51 5.47
N GLU A 221 -16.74 16.02 4.24
CA GLU A 221 -17.89 16.66 3.57
C GLU A 221 -19.04 15.66 3.37
N ALA A 222 -18.74 14.42 2.95
CA ALA A 222 -19.75 13.36 2.81
C ALA A 222 -20.39 13.03 4.16
N LEU A 223 -19.61 12.93 5.24
CA LEU A 223 -20.12 12.72 6.60
C LEU A 223 -21.00 13.86 7.08
N GLY A 224 -20.66 15.12 6.75
CA GLY A 224 -21.52 16.27 7.01
C GLY A 224 -22.87 16.15 6.31
N MET A 225 -22.93 15.63 5.09
CA MET A 225 -24.18 15.41 4.35
C MET A 225 -25.01 14.24 4.93
N LEU A 226 -24.35 13.23 5.51
CA LEU A 226 -25.05 12.08 6.13
C LEU A 226 -25.64 12.41 7.51
N SER A 227 -25.02 13.34 8.25
CA SER A 227 -25.49 13.72 9.59
C SER A 227 -26.78 14.51 9.59
N SER A 228 -27.14 15.13 8.47
CA SER A 228 -28.43 15.85 8.31
C SER A 228 -29.59 14.90 8.01
N ASP A 229 -29.31 13.65 7.65
CA ASP A 229 -30.30 12.64 7.27
C ASP A 229 -30.49 11.61 8.39
N ASP A 230 -31.61 10.90 8.39
CA ASP A 230 -31.90 9.78 9.29
C ASP A 230 -31.12 8.50 8.94
N ALA A 231 -30.05 8.60 8.14
CA ALA A 231 -29.23 7.46 7.75
C ALA A 231 -28.57 6.82 8.99
N ASN A 232 -28.87 5.53 9.23
CA ASN A 232 -28.28 4.75 10.33
C ASN A 232 -26.86 4.29 9.96
N ILE A 233 -25.88 5.22 10.02
CA ILE A 233 -24.48 5.00 9.63
C ILE A 233 -23.57 5.46 10.77
N GLU A 234 -22.66 4.59 11.21
CA GLU A 234 -21.59 4.89 12.16
C GLU A 234 -20.24 4.85 11.44
N VAL A 235 -19.37 5.83 11.69
CA VAL A 235 -18.10 5.95 11.00
C VAL A 235 -16.94 6.02 11.99
N THR A 236 -15.93 5.18 11.78
CA THR A 236 -14.67 5.23 12.52
C THR A 236 -13.57 5.79 11.61
N MET A 237 -13.02 6.94 12.00
CA MET A 237 -11.93 7.62 11.31
C MET A 237 -10.64 7.44 12.10
N ILE A 238 -9.68 6.66 11.56
CA ILE A 238 -8.44 6.31 12.27
C ILE A 238 -7.26 6.98 11.60
N GLY A 239 -6.48 7.74 12.37
CA GLY A 239 -5.24 8.36 11.94
C GLY A 239 -5.22 9.88 12.12
N THR A 240 -4.07 10.46 11.78
CA THR A 240 -3.81 11.90 11.87
C THR A 240 -3.07 12.38 10.62
N GLY A 241 -2.91 13.68 10.46
CA GLY A 241 -2.17 14.26 9.35
C GLY A 241 -2.56 15.71 9.06
N GLN A 242 -2.04 16.25 7.96
CA GLN A 242 -2.21 17.67 7.63
C GLN A 242 -3.66 18.08 7.35
N ASP A 243 -4.49 17.15 6.87
CA ASP A 243 -5.88 17.39 6.49
C ASP A 243 -6.87 16.99 7.62
N TYR A 244 -6.37 16.60 8.81
CA TYR A 244 -7.18 16.09 9.90
C TYR A 244 -8.23 17.11 10.37
N GLU A 245 -7.80 18.34 10.69
CA GLU A 245 -8.70 19.40 11.17
C GLU A 245 -9.71 19.84 10.10
N VAL A 246 -9.29 19.85 8.83
CA VAL A 246 -10.18 20.18 7.70
C VAL A 246 -11.27 19.12 7.55
N ALA A 247 -10.90 17.85 7.61
CA ALA A 247 -11.86 16.73 7.51
C ALA A 247 -12.85 16.74 8.67
N ARG A 248 -12.34 16.98 9.89
CA ARG A 248 -13.18 17.06 11.10
C ARG A 248 -14.15 18.21 11.08
N ALA A 249 -13.67 19.39 10.67
CA ALA A 249 -14.52 20.58 10.52
C ALA A 249 -15.59 20.40 9.43
N ALA A 250 -15.25 19.72 8.32
CA ALA A 250 -16.20 19.42 7.26
C ALA A 250 -17.30 18.47 7.74
N ALA A 251 -16.95 17.42 8.48
CA ALA A 251 -17.90 16.47 9.06
C ALA A 251 -18.86 17.13 10.07
N ALA A 252 -18.40 18.18 10.77
CA ALA A 252 -19.21 18.90 11.75
C ALA A 252 -20.24 19.87 11.13
N LYS A 253 -20.07 20.29 9.87
CA LYS A 253 -20.94 21.31 9.23
C LYS A 253 -22.38 20.85 9.00
N GLY A 254 -22.66 19.57 8.91
CA GLY A 254 -24.00 19.02 8.74
C GLY A 254 -24.85 19.08 10.01
N ASN A 255 -24.27 19.42 11.13
CA ASN A 255 -24.91 19.35 12.44
C ASN A 255 -25.53 20.69 12.84
N GLY A 256 -26.76 20.94 12.43
CA GLY A 256 -27.49 22.17 12.67
C GLY A 256 -27.87 22.46 14.13
N ASN A 257 -27.61 21.61 15.11
CA ASN A 257 -27.73 21.85 16.56
C ASN A 257 -27.02 20.75 17.37
N GLY A 258 -25.86 21.00 17.79
CA GLY A 258 -25.22 20.68 19.09
C GLY A 258 -24.87 19.21 19.43
N ASP A 259 -25.55 18.16 18.97
CA ASP A 259 -25.38 16.80 19.56
C ASP A 259 -25.26 15.63 18.57
N SER A 260 -25.31 15.85 17.28
CA SER A 260 -25.34 14.77 16.28
C SER A 260 -23.96 14.21 15.84
N ASN A 261 -22.87 14.59 16.52
CA ASN A 261 -21.54 14.04 16.23
C ASN A 261 -21.27 12.68 16.92
N SER A 262 -22.26 12.07 17.52
CA SER A 262 -22.14 10.78 18.22
C SER A 262 -21.90 9.59 17.30
N ARG A 263 -22.02 9.77 15.97
CA ARG A 263 -21.87 8.69 14.97
C ARG A 263 -20.50 8.66 14.28
N VAL A 264 -19.62 9.64 14.52
CA VAL A 264 -18.27 9.66 13.96
C VAL A 264 -17.24 9.55 15.08
N HIS A 265 -16.55 8.42 15.10
CA HIS A 265 -15.52 8.12 16.09
C HIS A 265 -14.13 8.45 15.51
N TRP A 266 -13.41 9.36 16.17
CA TRP A 266 -12.07 9.76 15.77
C TRP A 266 -11.04 9.09 16.68
N ILE A 267 -10.12 8.34 16.07
CA ILE A 267 -9.06 7.60 16.76
C ILE A 267 -7.72 8.00 16.14
N ASP A 268 -6.80 8.54 16.92
CA ASP A 268 -5.54 9.05 16.39
C ASP A 268 -4.64 7.94 15.87
N TRP A 269 -4.64 6.77 16.52
CA TRP A 269 -3.77 5.66 16.18
C TRP A 269 -4.27 4.35 16.79
N VAL A 270 -4.03 3.25 16.06
CA VAL A 270 -4.33 1.87 16.47
C VAL A 270 -3.09 1.02 16.25
N PRO A 271 -2.72 0.10 17.18
CA PRO A 271 -1.64 -0.85 16.98
C PRO A 271 -1.82 -1.65 15.68
N PRO A 272 -0.75 -1.86 14.88
CA PRO A 272 -0.86 -2.57 13.61
C PRO A 272 -1.41 -3.99 13.73
N ASP A 273 -1.15 -4.67 14.83
CA ASP A 273 -1.64 -6.03 15.13
C ASP A 273 -3.12 -6.08 15.53
N GLU A 274 -3.68 -4.98 16.03
CA GLU A 274 -5.12 -4.86 16.36
C GLU A 274 -5.96 -4.40 15.16
N LEU A 275 -5.32 -3.72 14.19
CA LEU A 275 -6.00 -3.08 13.07
C LEU A 275 -6.81 -4.06 12.19
N PRO A 276 -6.33 -5.28 11.86
CA PRO A 276 -7.11 -6.24 11.07
C PRO A 276 -8.43 -6.63 11.73
N ALA A 277 -8.42 -6.91 13.02
CA ALA A 277 -9.63 -7.28 13.77
C ALA A 277 -10.59 -6.10 13.90
N LEU A 278 -10.07 -4.90 14.14
CA LEU A 278 -10.88 -3.69 14.22
C LEU A 278 -11.57 -3.41 12.88
N VAL A 279 -10.84 -3.43 11.78
CA VAL A 279 -11.40 -3.19 10.43
C VAL A 279 -12.40 -4.28 10.07
N GLY A 280 -12.11 -5.55 10.36
CA GLY A 280 -13.02 -6.69 10.15
C GLY A 280 -14.33 -6.60 10.96
N GLY A 281 -14.36 -5.76 11.99
CA GLY A 281 -15.57 -5.42 12.74
C GLY A 281 -16.50 -4.45 12.02
N HIS A 282 -16.14 -3.89 10.86
CA HIS A 282 -16.92 -2.94 10.08
C HIS A 282 -17.55 -3.58 8.84
N ASP A 283 -18.52 -2.90 8.25
CA ASP A 283 -19.21 -3.36 7.05
C ASP A 283 -18.59 -2.80 5.77
N VAL A 284 -18.08 -1.57 5.85
CA VAL A 284 -17.50 -0.83 4.73
C VAL A 284 -16.12 -0.30 5.10
N CYS A 285 -15.14 -0.50 4.20
CA CYS A 285 -13.83 0.12 4.28
C CYS A 285 -13.66 1.16 3.16
N LEU A 286 -13.35 2.40 3.56
CA LEU A 286 -13.13 3.51 2.62
C LEU A 286 -11.69 3.48 2.09
N GLY A 287 -11.55 3.64 0.75
CA GLY A 287 -10.29 3.78 0.06
C GLY A 287 -9.72 5.20 0.11
N ILE A 288 -9.42 5.76 -1.06
CA ILE A 288 -8.91 7.14 -1.23
C ILE A 288 -9.81 7.94 -2.16
N PHE A 289 -9.88 9.25 -1.92
CA PHE A 289 -10.76 10.18 -2.65
C PHE A 289 -10.02 11.43 -3.14
N GLY A 290 -8.70 11.45 -3.04
CA GLY A 290 -7.88 12.56 -3.52
C GLY A 290 -7.93 12.71 -5.05
N THR A 291 -7.76 13.96 -5.52
CA THR A 291 -7.85 14.32 -6.95
C THR A 291 -6.49 14.49 -7.63
N GLY A 292 -5.39 14.43 -6.86
CA GLY A 292 -4.03 14.61 -7.37
C GLY A 292 -3.58 13.47 -8.29
N ASP A 293 -2.56 13.74 -9.10
CA ASP A 293 -2.02 12.77 -10.07
C ASP A 293 -1.59 11.45 -9.44
N LYS A 294 -1.06 11.50 -8.22
CA LYS A 294 -0.67 10.28 -7.49
C LYS A 294 -1.88 9.43 -7.11
N ALA A 295 -2.97 10.05 -6.66
CA ALA A 295 -4.20 9.34 -6.31
C ALA A 295 -4.79 8.58 -7.51
N ARG A 296 -4.55 9.08 -8.74
CA ARG A 296 -5.03 8.48 -9.98
C ARG A 296 -4.20 7.28 -10.46
N ARG A 297 -3.04 7.01 -9.85
CA ARG A 297 -2.08 5.98 -10.30
C ARG A 297 -1.89 4.84 -9.34
N VAL A 298 -2.52 4.89 -8.15
CA VAL A 298 -2.32 3.91 -7.08
C VAL A 298 -3.60 3.21 -6.69
N VAL A 299 -3.45 2.01 -6.16
CA VAL A 299 -4.48 1.33 -5.36
C VAL A 299 -3.95 1.25 -3.92
N PRO A 300 -4.62 1.87 -2.94
CA PRO A 300 -4.08 1.96 -1.57
C PRO A 300 -4.18 0.63 -0.83
N ASN A 301 -3.26 0.38 0.11
CA ASN A 301 -3.21 -0.84 0.92
C ASN A 301 -4.56 -1.19 1.56
N LYS A 302 -5.28 -0.18 2.07
CA LYS A 302 -6.56 -0.36 2.77
C LYS A 302 -7.65 -0.99 1.91
N VAL A 303 -7.59 -0.83 0.58
CA VAL A 303 -8.52 -1.47 -0.35
C VAL A 303 -8.31 -2.99 -0.36
N TYR A 304 -7.07 -3.43 -0.47
CA TYR A 304 -6.71 -4.85 -0.40
C TYR A 304 -7.02 -5.45 0.97
N GLN A 305 -6.63 -4.72 2.02
CA GLN A 305 -6.78 -5.13 3.41
C GLN A 305 -8.25 -5.17 3.84
N GLY A 306 -9.04 -4.15 3.49
CA GLY A 306 -10.48 -4.12 3.77
C GLY A 306 -11.24 -5.24 3.08
N ALA A 307 -10.90 -5.54 1.81
CA ALA A 307 -11.46 -6.66 1.08
C ALA A 307 -11.08 -8.01 1.73
N ALA A 308 -9.83 -8.16 2.17
CA ALA A 308 -9.34 -9.38 2.82
C ALA A 308 -10.06 -9.70 4.13
N VAL A 309 -10.47 -8.70 4.93
CA VAL A 309 -11.28 -8.91 6.15
C VAL A 309 -12.78 -9.00 5.86
N GLY A 310 -13.21 -8.85 4.60
CA GLY A 310 -14.59 -9.00 4.18
C GLY A 310 -15.47 -7.74 4.29
N CYS A 311 -14.85 -6.54 4.30
CA CYS A 311 -15.60 -5.29 4.15
C CYS A 311 -16.00 -5.05 2.69
N ALA A 312 -17.16 -4.44 2.45
CA ALA A 312 -17.45 -3.79 1.19
C ALA A 312 -16.47 -2.62 0.99
N ILE A 313 -16.00 -2.40 -0.24
CA ILE A 313 -15.04 -1.36 -0.56
C ILE A 313 -15.73 -0.20 -1.26
N VAL A 314 -15.52 1.02 -0.75
CA VAL A 314 -15.89 2.26 -1.44
C VAL A 314 -14.63 3.08 -1.66
N THR A 315 -14.34 3.41 -2.92
CA THR A 315 -13.12 4.16 -3.27
C THR A 315 -13.34 4.98 -4.53
N SER A 316 -12.34 5.82 -4.91
CA SER A 316 -12.48 6.62 -6.12
C SER A 316 -12.35 5.80 -7.40
N ASP A 317 -13.12 6.21 -8.42
CA ASP A 317 -13.11 5.65 -9.76
C ASP A 317 -11.89 6.14 -10.55
N THR A 318 -10.79 5.40 -10.43
CA THR A 318 -9.56 5.64 -11.16
C THR A 318 -9.16 4.41 -11.97
N PRO A 319 -8.39 4.57 -13.08
CA PRO A 319 -8.02 3.44 -13.91
C PRO A 319 -7.43 2.25 -13.16
N PRO A 320 -6.43 2.42 -12.25
CA PRO A 320 -5.88 1.27 -11.52
C PRO A 320 -6.90 0.64 -10.57
N GLN A 321 -7.73 1.44 -9.87
CA GLN A 321 -8.74 0.90 -8.95
C GLN A 321 -9.84 0.16 -9.70
N ARG A 322 -10.31 0.70 -10.82
CA ARG A 322 -11.28 0.01 -11.70
C ARG A 322 -10.72 -1.31 -12.24
N ARG A 323 -9.47 -1.34 -12.65
CA ARG A 323 -8.82 -2.56 -13.17
C ARG A 323 -8.69 -3.64 -12.12
N VAL A 324 -8.35 -3.26 -10.88
CA VAL A 324 -8.11 -4.20 -9.78
C VAL A 324 -9.41 -4.69 -9.14
N LEU A 325 -10.40 -3.82 -9.00
CA LEU A 325 -11.61 -4.10 -8.21
C LEU A 325 -12.82 -4.51 -9.06
N GLY A 326 -12.90 -4.04 -10.31
CA GLY A 326 -14.05 -4.32 -11.17
C GLY A 326 -15.37 -3.96 -10.50
N ASP A 327 -16.28 -4.92 -10.46
CA ASP A 327 -17.61 -4.84 -9.83
C ASP A 327 -17.62 -5.28 -8.35
N ALA A 328 -16.46 -5.60 -7.78
CA ALA A 328 -16.32 -5.98 -6.38
C ALA A 328 -16.29 -4.79 -5.42
N ALA A 329 -16.29 -3.55 -5.94
CA ALA A 329 -16.28 -2.33 -5.14
C ALA A 329 -17.28 -1.29 -5.68
N VAL A 330 -17.69 -0.38 -4.81
CA VAL A 330 -18.43 0.82 -5.21
C VAL A 330 -17.40 1.91 -5.56
N LEU A 331 -17.39 2.32 -6.81
CA LEU A 331 -16.48 3.33 -7.34
C LEU A 331 -17.21 4.68 -7.50
N VAL A 332 -16.69 5.73 -6.86
CA VAL A 332 -17.25 7.08 -6.92
C VAL A 332 -16.27 8.06 -7.57
N PRO A 333 -16.71 9.13 -8.22
CA PRO A 333 -15.79 10.10 -8.82
C PRO A 333 -14.81 10.66 -7.78
N PRO A 334 -13.51 10.82 -8.11
CA PRO A 334 -12.54 11.42 -7.20
C PRO A 334 -12.95 12.84 -6.80
N GLY A 335 -12.91 13.15 -5.50
CA GLY A 335 -13.27 14.47 -4.97
C GLY A 335 -14.77 14.74 -4.84
N ASP A 336 -15.64 13.78 -5.13
CA ASP A 336 -17.09 13.95 -5.07
C ASP A 336 -17.67 13.41 -3.75
N ALA A 337 -17.84 14.33 -2.79
CA ALA A 337 -18.40 14.02 -1.48
C ALA A 337 -19.88 13.59 -1.55
N LYS A 338 -20.64 14.15 -2.50
CA LYS A 338 -22.05 13.79 -2.67
C LYS A 338 -22.18 12.35 -3.16
N SER A 339 -21.45 11.97 -4.18
CA SER A 339 -21.44 10.59 -4.69
C SER A 339 -20.99 9.59 -3.61
N LEU A 340 -20.03 9.97 -2.74
CA LEU A 340 -19.63 9.15 -1.60
C LEU A 340 -20.77 8.99 -0.57
N ALA A 341 -21.46 10.08 -0.22
CA ALA A 341 -22.59 10.02 0.69
C ALA A 341 -23.75 9.16 0.13
N ASP A 342 -24.06 9.31 -1.16
CA ASP A 342 -25.10 8.53 -1.83
C ASP A 342 -24.73 7.02 -1.87
N ALA A 343 -23.47 6.68 -2.15
CA ALA A 343 -22.99 5.31 -2.12
C ALA A 343 -23.09 4.67 -0.72
N LEU A 344 -22.82 5.42 0.34
CA LEU A 344 -22.97 4.93 1.72
C LEU A 344 -24.44 4.73 2.09
N ARG A 345 -25.36 5.59 1.63
CA ARG A 345 -26.82 5.39 1.82
C ARG A 345 -27.31 4.13 1.11
N GLU A 346 -26.86 3.88 -0.11
CA GLU A 346 -27.21 2.68 -0.87
C GLU A 346 -26.69 1.42 -0.17
N LEU A 347 -25.45 1.43 0.30
CA LEU A 347 -24.87 0.30 1.06
C LEU A 347 -25.55 0.08 2.41
N ALA A 348 -26.11 1.11 3.04
CA ALA A 348 -26.85 0.95 4.29
C ALA A 348 -28.10 0.05 4.12
N ALA A 349 -28.67 0.01 2.93
CA ALA A 349 -29.81 -0.87 2.62
C ALA A 349 -29.37 -2.34 2.44
N ASN A 350 -28.22 -2.61 1.80
CA ASN A 350 -27.72 -3.97 1.57
C ASN A 350 -26.21 -4.03 1.28
N PRO A 351 -25.33 -4.08 2.29
CA PRO A 351 -23.88 -4.20 2.08
C PRO A 351 -23.43 -5.62 1.69
N GLY A 352 -24.28 -6.63 1.90
CA GLY A 352 -23.89 -8.05 1.88
C GLY A 352 -23.35 -8.53 0.54
N GLU A 353 -23.89 -8.07 -0.56
CA GLU A 353 -23.43 -8.44 -1.89
C GLU A 353 -22.01 -7.93 -2.18
N TYR A 354 -21.73 -6.65 -1.88
CA TYR A 354 -20.42 -6.05 -2.06
C TYR A 354 -19.39 -6.64 -1.09
N LYS A 355 -19.77 -6.95 0.15
CA LYS A 355 -18.89 -7.65 1.10
C LYS A 355 -18.45 -9.00 0.55
N ARG A 356 -19.37 -9.79 0.00
CA ARG A 356 -19.06 -11.10 -0.59
C ARG A 356 -18.15 -10.94 -1.81
N ARG A 357 -18.50 -10.07 -2.77
CA ARG A 357 -17.69 -9.85 -3.98
C ARG A 357 -16.27 -9.38 -3.66
N ALA A 358 -16.13 -8.45 -2.72
CA ALA A 358 -14.82 -7.96 -2.28
C ALA A 358 -13.98 -9.08 -1.65
N ARG A 359 -14.59 -9.92 -0.82
CA ARG A 359 -13.93 -11.07 -0.21
C ARG A 359 -13.51 -12.10 -1.24
N ASP A 360 -14.39 -12.50 -2.13
CA ASP A 360 -14.11 -13.47 -3.20
C ASP A 360 -12.95 -12.99 -4.07
N LEU A 361 -12.93 -11.71 -4.44
CA LEU A 361 -11.84 -11.09 -5.18
C LEU A 361 -10.52 -11.13 -4.38
N ALA A 362 -10.58 -10.81 -3.07
CA ALA A 362 -9.41 -10.82 -2.22
C ALA A 362 -8.79 -12.23 -2.11
N GLU A 363 -9.59 -13.25 -1.90
CA GLU A 363 -9.16 -14.64 -1.83
C GLU A 363 -8.55 -15.14 -3.16
N GLN A 364 -9.11 -14.70 -4.28
CA GLN A 364 -8.66 -15.07 -5.62
C GLN A 364 -7.40 -14.32 -6.08
N SER A 365 -7.18 -13.07 -5.62
CA SER A 365 -6.20 -12.20 -6.24
C SER A 365 -5.26 -11.46 -5.29
N PHE A 366 -5.64 -11.26 -4.01
CA PHE A 366 -4.91 -10.40 -3.08
C PHE A 366 -4.10 -11.16 -2.02
N THR A 367 -4.16 -12.49 -2.01
CA THR A 367 -3.33 -13.32 -1.12
C THR A 367 -1.85 -13.17 -1.47
N PRO A 368 -0.92 -13.32 -0.52
CA PRO A 368 0.52 -13.24 -0.79
C PRO A 368 0.95 -14.14 -1.94
N ARG A 369 0.44 -15.38 -2.01
CA ARG A 369 0.70 -16.31 -3.10
C ARG A 369 0.32 -15.74 -4.47
N ASN A 370 -0.91 -15.23 -4.60
CA ASN A 370 -1.43 -14.74 -5.89
C ASN A 370 -0.74 -13.43 -6.31
N VAL A 371 -0.45 -12.55 -5.34
CA VAL A 371 0.31 -11.31 -5.55
C VAL A 371 1.72 -11.58 -6.07
N ALA A 372 2.42 -12.58 -5.55
CA ALA A 372 3.77 -12.91 -5.98
C ALA A 372 3.84 -13.66 -7.30
N ALA A 373 2.75 -14.25 -7.79
CA ALA A 373 2.73 -15.07 -9.00
C ALA A 373 3.33 -14.39 -10.25
N PRO A 374 3.02 -13.11 -10.58
CA PRO A 374 3.64 -12.41 -11.70
C PRO A 374 5.16 -12.27 -11.55
N LEU A 375 5.65 -12.00 -10.33
CA LEU A 375 7.08 -11.93 -10.06
C LEU A 375 7.75 -13.29 -10.26
N VAL A 376 7.17 -14.37 -9.74
CA VAL A 376 7.67 -15.73 -9.91
C VAL A 376 7.76 -16.11 -11.38
N ALA A 377 6.73 -15.80 -12.18
CA ALA A 377 6.74 -16.01 -13.61
C ALA A 377 7.88 -15.25 -14.32
N ALA A 378 8.08 -13.97 -13.97
CA ALA A 378 9.17 -13.16 -14.52
C ALA A 378 10.55 -13.70 -14.15
N LEU A 379 10.73 -14.16 -12.91
CA LEU A 379 11.98 -14.76 -12.44
C LEU A 379 12.29 -16.07 -13.18
N THR A 380 11.32 -16.97 -13.33
CA THR A 380 11.48 -18.22 -14.06
C THR A 380 11.88 -17.95 -15.51
N ALA A 381 11.20 -17.01 -16.19
CA ALA A 381 11.52 -16.65 -17.57
C ALA A 381 12.91 -15.99 -17.74
N SER A 382 13.45 -15.37 -16.69
CA SER A 382 14.79 -14.76 -16.72
C SER A 382 15.92 -15.76 -16.45
N LEU A 383 15.64 -16.86 -15.76
CA LEU A 383 16.61 -17.92 -15.46
C LEU A 383 16.74 -18.95 -16.59
N ASP A 384 15.76 -19.03 -17.49
CA ASP A 384 15.77 -19.92 -18.66
C ASP A 384 16.53 -19.31 -19.87
N LYS A 385 17.02 -18.07 -19.75
CA LYS A 385 17.85 -17.35 -20.75
C LYS A 385 19.34 -17.40 -20.41
#